data_c734489d32d9a46cabff45c3fb378208
#
_entry.id   c734489d32d9a46cabff45c3fb378208
#
_cell.length_a   1.000
_cell.length_b   1.000
_cell.length_c   1.000
_cell.angle_alpha   90.00
_cell.angle_beta   90.00
_cell.angle_gamma   90.00
#
_symmetry.space_group_name_H-M   'P 1'
#
loop_
_entity.id
_entity.type
_entity.pdbx_description
1 polymer ?
#
loop_
_entity_poly.entity_id
_entity_poly.type
_entity_poly.pdbx_seq_one_letter_code
_entity_poly.pdbx_strand_id
1 'polypeptide(L)'
;MVYDSRKAAPGTVFVCMRGANVDSHTFIPDVVEKGAPVLVVEHPVEAPENVTVIQVENGRNALSLLSAARFDYPARKMTAIGVTGTKGKTTTTYMIKAILEAAGQKTGLIGTNGAVIGENHYPTKNTTPESYILQEYFAKMVEEGCRYVVMEVSSQSYLMHRVDGLFFDYGIFLNISNDHIGPNEHASFEEYLYYKKQLLKNCRTALVNRDDPHFDAIVEGATAEILTFSLERAADFTADDIHYVREHDFVGVEFQTHGRYESDLRVGIPGKFNVDNALAAAGVCSFFDLPKEKVCHALEHIQVDGRMEIVYKSAKCTVIVDYAHNAVSMESLLLTLRDYKPKRLVCVFGCGGNRARDRRYSMGEIGGKLADLSIITADNSRFEKVGDILADIKVGLAKTDGKYVEIPDRREAIEYSLSHAEDGDIIAIIGKGHEDYQEIEGVRYHFLDREVVQETVKKLHM
;
A
#
# COMPACT_ATOMS: atom_id res chain seq x y z
N MET A 1 -18.58 0.70 22.35
CA MET A 1 -17.68 1.87 22.22
C MET A 1 -17.85 2.46 20.82
N VAL A 2 -17.96 3.78 20.71
CA VAL A 2 -18.14 4.50 19.44
C VAL A 2 -17.34 5.80 19.46
N TYR A 3 -16.91 6.25 18.30
CA TYR A 3 -16.21 7.53 18.07
C TYR A 3 -16.86 8.35 16.94
N ASP A 4 -17.96 7.85 16.41
CA ASP A 4 -18.84 8.55 15.46
C ASP A 4 -20.15 8.88 16.20
N SER A 5 -20.45 10.18 16.38
CA SER A 5 -21.63 10.66 17.13
C SER A 5 -22.95 10.14 16.55
N ARG A 6 -22.98 9.79 15.25
CA ARG A 6 -24.15 9.20 14.59
C ARG A 6 -24.48 7.79 15.10
N LYS A 7 -23.47 7.09 15.68
CA LYS A 7 -23.59 5.74 16.25
C LYS A 7 -23.81 5.74 17.78
N ALA A 8 -23.90 6.92 18.39
CA ALA A 8 -24.19 7.04 19.81
C ALA A 8 -25.60 6.50 20.11
N ALA A 9 -25.73 5.72 21.17
CA ALA A 9 -26.96 5.07 21.63
C ALA A 9 -26.84 4.69 23.10
N PRO A 10 -27.96 4.32 23.80
CA PRO A 10 -27.91 3.76 25.15
C PRO A 10 -26.91 2.59 25.24
N GLY A 11 -26.10 2.59 26.30
CA GLY A 11 -25.06 1.58 26.54
C GLY A 11 -23.76 1.78 25.78
N THR A 12 -23.61 2.85 24.97
CA THR A 12 -22.35 3.16 24.27
C THR A 12 -21.40 4.01 25.13
N VAL A 13 -20.11 3.77 25.00
CA VAL A 13 -19.04 4.68 25.45
C VAL A 13 -18.64 5.52 24.24
N PHE A 14 -18.80 6.84 24.33
CA PHE A 14 -18.39 7.76 23.28
C PHE A 14 -17.00 8.32 23.56
N VAL A 15 -16.08 8.16 22.62
CA VAL A 15 -14.72 8.69 22.74
C VAL A 15 -14.59 9.95 21.89
N CYS A 16 -14.36 11.08 22.55
CA CYS A 16 -14.08 12.35 21.89
C CYS A 16 -12.64 12.40 21.41
N MET A 17 -12.45 12.97 20.22
CA MET A 17 -11.13 13.16 19.59
C MET A 17 -11.10 14.49 18.86
N ARG A 18 -9.96 15.14 18.88
CA ARG A 18 -9.69 16.29 18.00
C ARG A 18 -9.26 15.80 16.62
N GLY A 19 -10.05 16.11 15.60
CA GLY A 19 -9.73 15.88 14.20
C GLY A 19 -9.08 17.10 13.56
N ALA A 20 -8.52 16.95 12.37
CA ALA A 20 -7.95 18.08 11.62
C ALA A 20 -8.97 19.18 11.30
N ASN A 21 -10.22 18.79 11.05
CA ASN A 21 -11.29 19.73 10.65
C ASN A 21 -12.43 19.81 11.65
N VAL A 22 -12.57 18.86 12.56
CA VAL A 22 -13.70 18.78 13.49
C VAL A 22 -13.22 18.27 14.85
N ASP A 23 -13.62 18.98 15.91
CA ASP A 23 -13.46 18.51 17.27
C ASP A 23 -14.75 17.81 17.71
N SER A 24 -14.67 16.50 17.98
CA SER A 24 -15.86 15.72 18.32
C SER A 24 -16.44 16.01 19.71
N HIS A 25 -15.76 16.79 20.55
CA HIS A 25 -16.34 17.31 21.80
C HIS A 25 -17.57 18.21 21.55
N THR A 26 -17.64 18.86 20.38
CA THR A 26 -18.81 19.67 19.98
C THR A 26 -20.09 18.85 19.82
N PHE A 27 -19.99 17.53 19.68
CA PHE A 27 -21.15 16.64 19.55
C PHE A 27 -21.64 16.06 20.88
N ILE A 28 -21.02 16.42 22.02
CA ILE A 28 -21.41 15.90 23.36
C ILE A 28 -22.90 16.09 23.64
N PRO A 29 -23.52 17.26 23.41
CA PRO A 29 -24.96 17.43 23.64
C PRO A 29 -25.83 16.43 22.89
N ASP A 30 -25.56 16.23 21.59
CA ASP A 30 -26.26 15.26 20.72
C ASP A 30 -26.05 13.82 21.18
N VAL A 31 -24.82 13.48 21.60
CA VAL A 31 -24.46 12.15 22.09
C VAL A 31 -25.13 11.81 23.41
N VAL A 32 -25.23 12.79 24.29
CA VAL A 32 -25.94 12.67 25.61
C VAL A 32 -27.45 12.52 25.37
N GLU A 33 -28.03 13.30 24.46
CA GLU A 33 -29.44 13.20 24.09
C GLU A 33 -29.77 11.81 23.52
N LYS A 34 -28.86 11.21 22.76
CA LYS A 34 -28.97 9.82 22.26
C LYS A 34 -28.78 8.75 23.35
N GLY A 35 -28.50 9.15 24.59
CA GLY A 35 -28.46 8.27 25.74
C GLY A 35 -27.14 7.56 25.98
N ALA A 36 -26.01 8.04 25.46
CA ALA A 36 -24.70 7.49 25.79
C ALA A 36 -24.37 7.75 27.28
N PRO A 37 -24.16 6.72 28.10
CA PRO A 37 -23.94 6.89 29.52
C PRO A 37 -22.51 7.25 29.92
N VAL A 38 -21.55 7.14 29.00
CA VAL A 38 -20.13 7.35 29.27
C VAL A 38 -19.49 8.18 28.15
N LEU A 39 -18.77 9.21 28.54
CA LEU A 39 -17.97 10.08 27.70
C LEU A 39 -16.49 9.93 28.05
N VAL A 40 -15.62 9.77 27.07
CA VAL A 40 -14.16 9.89 27.21
C VAL A 40 -13.75 11.20 26.53
N VAL A 41 -13.14 12.13 27.26
CA VAL A 41 -12.92 13.51 26.84
C VAL A 41 -11.47 13.94 27.10
N GLU A 42 -10.97 14.93 26.35
CA GLU A 42 -9.60 15.44 26.50
C GLU A 42 -9.52 16.67 27.41
N HIS A 43 -10.64 17.30 27.74
CA HIS A 43 -10.74 18.45 28.65
C HIS A 43 -12.06 18.39 29.41
N PRO A 44 -12.19 19.13 30.54
CA PRO A 44 -13.43 19.18 31.29
C PRO A 44 -14.62 19.61 30.44
N VAL A 45 -15.74 18.92 30.58
CA VAL A 45 -17.00 19.19 29.89
C VAL A 45 -18.16 19.16 30.87
N GLU A 46 -19.22 19.90 30.56
CA GLU A 46 -20.48 19.81 31.33
C GLU A 46 -21.28 18.61 30.81
N ALA A 47 -21.76 17.78 31.72
CA ALA A 47 -22.61 16.63 31.42
C ALA A 47 -23.62 16.42 32.53
N PRO A 48 -24.80 15.83 32.27
CA PRO A 48 -25.78 15.47 33.30
C PRO A 48 -25.19 14.50 34.34
N GLU A 49 -25.70 14.54 35.58
CA GLU A 49 -25.21 13.70 36.69
C GLU A 49 -25.24 12.20 36.43
N ASN A 50 -26.12 11.75 35.54
CA ASN A 50 -26.23 10.35 35.15
C ASN A 50 -25.26 9.93 34.03
N VAL A 51 -24.41 10.84 33.55
CA VAL A 51 -23.38 10.56 32.52
C VAL A 51 -22.00 10.54 33.18
N THR A 52 -21.32 9.44 33.06
CA THR A 52 -19.92 9.29 33.51
C THR A 52 -18.97 9.97 32.54
N VAL A 53 -18.18 10.91 33.05
CA VAL A 53 -17.14 11.60 32.28
C VAL A 53 -15.76 11.09 32.70
N ILE A 54 -14.99 10.58 31.75
CA ILE A 54 -13.61 10.12 31.94
C ILE A 54 -12.70 11.06 31.18
N GLN A 55 -11.89 11.84 31.89
CA GLN A 55 -10.91 12.72 31.27
C GLN A 55 -9.59 11.96 31.00
N VAL A 56 -9.07 12.11 29.80
CA VAL A 56 -7.83 11.52 29.33
C VAL A 56 -6.92 12.59 28.70
N GLU A 57 -5.64 12.31 28.60
CA GLU A 57 -4.70 13.22 27.96
C GLU A 57 -4.89 13.29 26.42
N ASN A 58 -5.15 12.13 25.79
CA ASN A 58 -5.32 12.00 24.34
C ASN A 58 -6.43 10.98 24.03
N GLY A 59 -7.50 11.43 23.39
CA GLY A 59 -8.66 10.62 23.05
C GLY A 59 -8.36 9.52 22.03
N ARG A 60 -7.41 9.73 21.10
CA ARG A 60 -7.01 8.73 20.10
C ARG A 60 -6.23 7.58 20.75
N ASN A 61 -5.30 7.91 21.64
CA ASN A 61 -4.59 6.90 22.44
C ASN A 61 -5.59 6.11 23.31
N ALA A 62 -6.49 6.80 24.01
CA ALA A 62 -7.53 6.15 24.78
C ALA A 62 -8.42 5.23 23.92
N LEU A 63 -8.83 5.67 22.71
CA LEU A 63 -9.59 4.85 21.77
C LEU A 63 -8.83 3.57 21.42
N SER A 64 -7.53 3.66 21.16
CA SER A 64 -6.72 2.51 20.79
C SER A 64 -6.64 1.48 21.93
N LEU A 65 -6.31 1.92 23.13
CA LEU A 65 -6.18 1.04 24.30
C LEU A 65 -7.53 0.42 24.70
N LEU A 66 -8.60 1.21 24.71
CA LEU A 66 -9.95 0.74 25.02
C LEU A 66 -10.46 -0.22 23.95
N SER A 67 -10.11 -0.01 22.68
CA SER A 67 -10.46 -0.93 21.59
C SER A 67 -9.77 -2.28 21.74
N ALA A 68 -8.46 -2.28 22.04
CA ALA A 68 -7.73 -3.50 22.29
C ALA A 68 -8.35 -4.30 23.46
N ALA A 69 -8.66 -3.63 24.56
CA ALA A 69 -9.32 -4.26 25.71
C ALA A 69 -10.74 -4.77 25.38
N ARG A 70 -11.53 -4.00 24.62
CA ARG A 70 -12.90 -4.36 24.20
C ARG A 70 -12.94 -5.68 23.42
N PHE A 71 -11.93 -5.94 22.62
CA PHE A 71 -11.81 -7.14 21.79
C PHE A 71 -10.88 -8.21 22.42
N ASP A 72 -10.52 -8.07 23.71
CA ASP A 72 -9.67 -9.03 24.43
C ASP A 72 -8.30 -9.22 23.78
N TYR A 73 -7.66 -8.10 23.41
CA TYR A 73 -6.29 -8.04 22.87
C TYR A 73 -6.01 -9.04 21.76
N PRO A 74 -6.80 -9.06 20.67
CA PRO A 74 -6.78 -10.14 19.69
C PRO A 74 -5.44 -10.28 18.98
N ALA A 75 -4.68 -9.21 18.80
CA ALA A 75 -3.36 -9.25 18.19
C ALA A 75 -2.37 -10.15 18.97
N ARG A 76 -2.53 -10.27 20.29
CA ARG A 76 -1.69 -11.13 21.14
C ARG A 76 -1.92 -12.63 20.93
N LYS A 77 -2.99 -12.99 20.22
CA LYS A 77 -3.38 -14.39 19.92
C LYS A 77 -2.83 -14.88 18.57
N MET A 78 -2.13 -14.00 17.86
CA MET A 78 -1.53 -14.27 16.55
C MET A 78 -0.07 -13.82 16.54
N THR A 79 0.74 -14.33 15.63
CA THR A 79 2.05 -13.74 15.32
C THR A 79 1.83 -12.51 14.47
N ALA A 80 2.18 -11.33 14.98
CA ALA A 80 1.96 -10.05 14.34
C ALA A 80 3.22 -9.56 13.61
N ILE A 81 3.10 -9.29 12.31
CA ILE A 81 4.19 -8.81 11.45
C ILE A 81 3.79 -7.43 10.91
N GLY A 82 4.56 -6.40 11.27
CA GLY A 82 4.36 -5.04 10.80
C GLY A 82 5.37 -4.67 9.71
N VAL A 83 4.90 -4.09 8.60
CA VAL A 83 5.77 -3.65 7.50
C VAL A 83 5.66 -2.14 7.30
N THR A 84 6.78 -1.44 7.41
CA THR A 84 6.87 -0.01 7.14
C THR A 84 7.90 0.29 6.03
N GLY A 85 7.80 1.46 5.45
CA GLY A 85 8.65 1.95 4.37
C GLY A 85 7.93 3.05 3.61
N THR A 86 8.61 3.85 2.84
CA THR A 86 7.97 4.77 1.90
C THR A 86 7.29 3.97 0.79
N LYS A 87 8.01 3.02 0.18
CA LYS A 87 7.53 2.13 -0.88
C LYS A 87 7.70 0.66 -0.51
N GLY A 88 7.04 -0.24 -1.23
CA GLY A 88 7.18 -1.70 -1.08
C GLY A 88 6.27 -2.35 -0.03
N LYS A 89 5.66 -1.62 0.89
CA LYS A 89 4.84 -2.16 1.99
C LYS A 89 3.79 -3.17 1.51
N THR A 90 2.93 -2.76 0.57
CA THR A 90 1.84 -3.61 0.05
C THR A 90 2.41 -4.89 -0.58
N THR A 91 3.40 -4.77 -1.44
CA THR A 91 4.01 -5.93 -2.10
C THR A 91 4.62 -6.90 -1.08
N THR A 92 5.38 -6.39 -0.11
CA THR A 92 6.01 -7.21 0.93
C THR A 92 4.99 -7.90 1.82
N THR A 93 3.90 -7.22 2.22
CA THR A 93 2.84 -7.85 3.03
C THR A 93 2.13 -8.97 2.27
N TYR A 94 1.89 -8.79 0.97
CA TYR A 94 1.32 -9.84 0.12
C TYR A 94 2.29 -11.02 -0.08
N MET A 95 3.59 -10.76 -0.28
CA MET A 95 4.61 -11.81 -0.35
C MET A 95 4.66 -12.65 0.92
N ILE A 96 4.69 -12.03 2.09
CA ILE A 96 4.69 -12.73 3.38
C ILE A 96 3.42 -13.57 3.52
N LYS A 97 2.24 -12.99 3.22
CA LYS A 97 0.97 -13.73 3.27
C LYS A 97 0.99 -14.93 2.33
N ALA A 98 1.41 -14.75 1.09
CA ALA A 98 1.48 -15.83 0.10
C ALA A 98 2.41 -16.96 0.54
N ILE A 99 3.60 -16.64 1.09
CA ILE A 99 4.55 -17.62 1.63
C ILE A 99 3.91 -18.42 2.77
N LEU A 100 3.31 -17.74 3.74
CA LEU A 100 2.69 -18.38 4.90
C LEU A 100 1.52 -19.27 4.47
N GLU A 101 0.65 -18.80 3.58
CA GLU A 101 -0.49 -19.60 3.10
C GLU A 101 -0.09 -20.79 2.22
N ALA A 102 0.94 -20.66 1.38
CA ALA A 102 1.50 -21.78 0.63
C ALA A 102 2.03 -22.90 1.55
N ALA A 103 2.48 -22.53 2.75
CA ALA A 103 2.88 -23.45 3.79
C ALA A 103 1.71 -23.90 4.71
N GLY A 104 0.45 -23.59 4.35
CA GLY A 104 -0.74 -24.00 5.10
C GLY A 104 -1.03 -23.17 6.35
N GLN A 105 -0.40 -21.99 6.51
CA GLN A 105 -0.60 -21.10 7.65
C GLN A 105 -1.67 -20.06 7.33
N LYS A 106 -2.83 -20.15 7.97
CA LYS A 106 -3.91 -19.16 7.76
C LYS A 106 -3.46 -17.80 8.24
N THR A 107 -3.49 -16.81 7.34
CA THR A 107 -2.88 -15.49 7.54
C THR A 107 -3.86 -14.37 7.20
N GLY A 108 -4.07 -13.45 8.14
CA GLY A 108 -4.79 -12.20 7.89
C GLY A 108 -3.87 -11.13 7.33
N LEU A 109 -4.40 -10.25 6.49
CA LEU A 109 -3.66 -9.11 5.92
C LEU A 109 -4.44 -7.82 6.12
N ILE A 110 -3.73 -6.71 6.44
CA ILE A 110 -4.31 -5.37 6.51
C ILE A 110 -3.37 -4.41 5.78
N GLY A 111 -3.91 -3.67 4.83
CA GLY A 111 -3.10 -2.70 4.08
C GLY A 111 -3.90 -1.77 3.18
N THR A 112 -3.19 -1.19 2.23
CA THR A 112 -3.73 -0.21 1.27
C THR A 112 -4.85 -0.81 0.41
N ASN A 113 -4.71 -2.08 0.02
CA ASN A 113 -5.72 -2.80 -0.76
C ASN A 113 -6.88 -3.34 0.08
N GLY A 114 -6.99 -2.96 1.36
CA GLY A 114 -8.04 -3.44 2.26
C GLY A 114 -7.53 -4.43 3.31
N ALA A 115 -8.47 -5.09 3.99
CA ALA A 115 -8.18 -6.19 4.90
C ALA A 115 -8.68 -7.51 4.30
N VAL A 116 -7.84 -8.54 4.35
CA VAL A 116 -8.16 -9.90 3.89
C VAL A 116 -8.23 -10.81 5.10
N ILE A 117 -9.38 -11.43 5.33
CA ILE A 117 -9.65 -12.31 6.48
C ILE A 117 -10.32 -13.59 5.96
N GLY A 118 -9.56 -14.68 5.89
CA GLY A 118 -10.02 -15.87 5.16
C GLY A 118 -10.26 -15.51 3.67
N GLU A 119 -11.46 -15.82 3.18
CA GLU A 119 -11.88 -15.48 1.80
C GLU A 119 -12.52 -14.09 1.69
N ASN A 120 -12.71 -13.38 2.80
CA ASN A 120 -13.44 -12.11 2.83
C ASN A 120 -12.50 -10.93 2.65
N HIS A 121 -12.90 -10.00 1.78
CA HIS A 121 -12.27 -8.72 1.56
C HIS A 121 -13.08 -7.59 2.21
N TYR A 122 -12.41 -6.77 3.03
CA TYR A 122 -13.00 -5.61 3.70
C TYR A 122 -12.29 -4.34 3.22
N PRO A 123 -13.01 -3.36 2.65
CA PRO A 123 -12.40 -2.12 2.22
C PRO A 123 -11.88 -1.31 3.41
N THR A 124 -10.71 -0.70 3.27
CA THR A 124 -10.15 0.23 4.26
C THR A 124 -10.08 1.63 3.69
N LYS A 125 -10.29 2.64 4.54
CA LYS A 125 -10.16 4.06 4.13
C LYS A 125 -8.71 4.54 4.17
N ASN A 126 -7.89 3.89 4.98
CA ASN A 126 -6.50 4.21 5.21
C ASN A 126 -5.66 2.93 5.11
N THR A 127 -4.41 3.06 4.71
CA THR A 127 -3.42 1.97 4.70
C THR A 127 -3.38 1.22 6.04
N THR A 128 -3.41 1.95 7.16
CA THR A 128 -3.59 1.41 8.51
C THR A 128 -4.90 1.98 9.05
N PRO A 129 -5.94 1.16 9.29
CA PRO A 129 -7.26 1.60 9.76
C PRO A 129 -7.23 2.31 11.11
N GLU A 130 -8.33 3.03 11.46
CA GLU A 130 -8.53 3.56 12.82
C GLU A 130 -8.55 2.43 13.83
N SER A 131 -8.05 2.70 15.04
CA SER A 131 -7.76 1.70 16.06
C SER A 131 -8.90 0.76 16.39
N TYR A 132 -10.15 1.26 16.45
CA TYR A 132 -11.32 0.41 16.70
C TYR A 132 -11.54 -0.61 15.58
N ILE A 133 -11.49 -0.18 14.31
CA ILE A 133 -11.67 -1.04 13.15
C ILE A 133 -10.51 -2.04 13.05
N LEU A 134 -9.30 -1.60 13.37
CA LEU A 134 -8.11 -2.45 13.40
C LEU A 134 -8.27 -3.60 14.39
N GLN A 135 -8.72 -3.31 15.62
CA GLN A 135 -8.95 -4.34 16.64
C GLN A 135 -10.14 -5.26 16.27
N GLU A 136 -11.18 -4.72 15.64
CA GLU A 136 -12.29 -5.51 15.11
C GLU A 136 -11.82 -6.51 14.05
N TYR A 137 -10.94 -6.08 13.12
CA TYR A 137 -10.37 -6.98 12.12
C TYR A 137 -9.48 -8.06 12.76
N PHE A 138 -8.68 -7.72 13.76
CA PHE A 138 -7.89 -8.73 14.49
C PHE A 138 -8.80 -9.73 15.20
N ALA A 139 -9.91 -9.30 15.80
CA ALA A 139 -10.86 -10.20 16.43
C ALA A 139 -11.46 -11.18 15.40
N LYS A 140 -11.89 -10.68 14.23
CA LYS A 140 -12.38 -11.52 13.14
C LYS A 140 -11.32 -12.50 12.63
N MET A 141 -10.04 -12.07 12.54
CA MET A 141 -8.93 -12.98 12.17
C MET A 141 -8.76 -14.12 13.16
N VAL A 142 -8.86 -13.82 14.46
CA VAL A 142 -8.81 -14.86 15.51
C VAL A 142 -9.99 -15.82 15.41
N GLU A 143 -11.21 -15.31 15.21
CA GLU A 143 -12.43 -16.09 15.00
C GLU A 143 -12.32 -17.00 13.78
N GLU A 144 -11.70 -16.51 12.70
CA GLU A 144 -11.41 -17.27 11.49
C GLU A 144 -10.23 -18.24 11.63
N GLY A 145 -9.55 -18.28 12.77
CA GLY A 145 -8.42 -19.17 13.04
C GLY A 145 -7.11 -18.76 12.36
N CYS A 146 -6.91 -17.47 12.05
CA CYS A 146 -5.63 -17.00 11.58
C CYS A 146 -4.56 -17.15 12.68
N ARG A 147 -3.41 -17.69 12.31
CA ARG A 147 -2.23 -17.80 13.18
C ARG A 147 -1.30 -16.62 13.05
N TYR A 148 -1.36 -15.95 11.91
CA TYR A 148 -0.53 -14.80 11.57
C TYR A 148 -1.40 -13.63 11.13
N VAL A 149 -0.92 -12.42 11.43
CA VAL A 149 -1.40 -11.20 10.82
C VAL A 149 -0.23 -10.42 10.26
N VAL A 150 -0.33 -10.02 9.00
CA VAL A 150 0.65 -9.18 8.32
C VAL A 150 -0.01 -7.85 8.01
N MET A 151 0.60 -6.73 8.40
CA MET A 151 -0.02 -5.45 8.14
C MET A 151 0.95 -4.36 7.71
N GLU A 152 0.46 -3.46 6.86
CA GLU A 152 1.15 -2.23 6.56
C GLU A 152 1.04 -1.27 7.75
N VAL A 153 2.19 -0.75 8.22
CA VAL A 153 2.27 0.22 9.31
C VAL A 153 2.75 1.55 8.73
N SER A 154 1.82 2.48 8.52
CA SER A 154 2.13 3.81 8.03
C SER A 154 2.68 4.71 9.13
N SER A 155 3.48 5.73 8.80
CA SER A 155 3.92 6.74 9.76
C SER A 155 2.73 7.46 10.42
N GLN A 156 1.69 7.74 9.64
CA GLN A 156 0.44 8.33 10.11
C GLN A 156 -0.27 7.45 11.16
N SER A 157 -0.07 6.13 11.16
CA SER A 157 -0.68 5.26 12.16
C SER A 157 -0.12 5.50 13.57
N TYR A 158 1.15 5.85 13.69
CA TYR A 158 1.75 6.28 14.95
C TYR A 158 1.38 7.70 15.31
N LEU A 159 1.48 8.66 14.37
CA LEU A 159 1.06 10.05 14.58
C LEU A 159 -0.40 10.14 15.07
N MET A 160 -1.28 9.30 14.55
CA MET A 160 -2.71 9.29 14.86
C MET A 160 -3.09 8.23 15.89
N HIS A 161 -2.13 7.65 16.62
CA HIS A 161 -2.35 6.68 17.69
C HIS A 161 -3.18 5.45 17.29
N ARG A 162 -3.13 5.02 16.01
CA ARG A 162 -3.96 3.90 15.54
C ARG A 162 -3.45 2.54 15.97
N VAL A 163 -2.16 2.44 16.24
CA VAL A 163 -1.45 1.19 16.59
C VAL A 163 -0.97 1.18 18.04
N ASP A 164 -1.38 2.14 18.86
CA ASP A 164 -1.05 2.14 20.28
C ASP A 164 -1.65 0.89 20.95
N GLY A 165 -0.90 0.30 21.88
CA GLY A 165 -1.28 -0.95 22.52
C GLY A 165 -1.08 -2.21 21.69
N LEU A 166 -0.61 -2.10 20.44
CA LEU A 166 -0.08 -3.22 19.66
C LEU A 166 1.40 -3.41 19.96
N PHE A 167 1.85 -4.66 19.89
CA PHE A 167 3.25 -5.02 19.87
C PHE A 167 3.43 -6.10 18.81
N PHE A 168 4.38 -5.89 17.89
CA PHE A 168 4.64 -6.81 16.81
C PHE A 168 5.71 -7.83 17.21
N ASP A 169 5.56 -9.08 16.77
CA ASP A 169 6.61 -10.06 16.90
C ASP A 169 7.77 -9.72 15.96
N TYR A 170 7.43 -9.28 14.74
CA TYR A 170 8.40 -8.87 13.73
C TYR A 170 8.03 -7.53 13.12
N GLY A 171 9.03 -6.66 12.94
CA GLY A 171 8.94 -5.42 12.19
C GLY A 171 9.81 -5.47 10.94
N ILE A 172 9.37 -4.87 9.85
CA ILE A 172 10.18 -4.71 8.64
C ILE A 172 10.25 -3.24 8.28
N PHE A 173 11.46 -2.72 8.11
CA PHE A 173 11.70 -1.36 7.63
C PHE A 173 12.37 -1.42 6.25
N LEU A 174 11.57 -1.18 5.20
CA LEU A 174 12.02 -1.36 3.82
C LEU A 174 12.91 -0.21 3.32
N ASN A 175 12.45 1.03 3.50
CA ASN A 175 13.13 2.23 3.00
C ASN A 175 12.46 3.51 3.52
N ILE A 176 13.19 4.64 3.37
CA ILE A 176 12.62 5.97 3.56
C ILE A 176 13.13 6.94 2.50
N SER A 177 12.25 7.77 1.97
CA SER A 177 12.56 8.85 1.04
C SER A 177 11.60 10.02 1.26
N ASN A 178 11.92 11.19 0.70
CA ASN A 178 11.05 12.36 0.78
C ASN A 178 9.68 12.07 0.18
N ASP A 179 8.69 11.88 1.05
CA ASP A 179 7.29 11.66 0.72
C ASP A 179 6.44 12.03 1.95
N HIS A 180 5.15 12.20 1.80
CA HIS A 180 4.23 12.51 2.90
C HIS A 180 4.61 13.74 3.74
N ILE A 181 5.18 14.77 3.11
CA ILE A 181 5.51 16.06 3.74
C ILE A 181 4.61 17.12 3.13
N GLY A 182 3.77 17.75 3.96
CA GLY A 182 2.83 18.76 3.50
C GLY A 182 1.69 19.05 4.45
N PRO A 183 0.75 19.92 4.07
CA PRO A 183 -0.43 20.22 4.87
C PRO A 183 -1.24 18.93 5.15
N ASN A 184 -1.56 18.67 6.42
CA ASN A 184 -2.24 17.46 6.89
C ASN A 184 -1.45 16.14 6.79
N GLU A 185 -0.15 16.22 6.51
CA GLU A 185 0.80 15.11 6.54
C GLU A 185 1.87 15.42 7.60
N HIS A 186 3.13 15.02 7.39
CA HIS A 186 4.22 15.38 8.31
C HIS A 186 4.77 16.77 8.01
N ALA A 187 5.18 17.47 9.07
CA ALA A 187 5.73 18.82 8.95
C ALA A 187 7.14 18.83 8.32
N SER A 188 7.92 17.75 8.49
CA SER A 188 9.27 17.61 7.95
C SER A 188 9.65 16.14 7.72
N PHE A 189 10.80 15.93 7.05
CA PHE A 189 11.37 14.60 6.87
C PHE A 189 11.76 13.95 8.22
N GLU A 190 12.27 14.74 9.15
CA GLU A 190 12.66 14.29 10.49
C GLU A 190 11.45 13.78 11.28
N GLU A 191 10.32 14.49 11.19
CA GLU A 191 9.06 14.03 11.79
C GLU A 191 8.56 12.75 11.12
N TYR A 192 8.61 12.68 9.79
CA TYR A 192 8.24 11.48 9.04
C TYR A 192 9.08 10.27 9.44
N LEU A 193 10.40 10.43 9.50
CA LEU A 193 11.34 9.40 9.99
C LEU A 193 11.04 9.03 11.44
N TYR A 194 10.83 10.03 12.32
CA TYR A 194 10.52 9.79 13.73
C TYR A 194 9.34 8.87 13.92
N TYR A 195 8.21 9.15 13.24
CA TYR A 195 7.03 8.29 13.37
C TYR A 195 7.20 6.94 12.67
N LYS A 196 7.88 6.86 11.56
CA LYS A 196 8.10 5.60 10.86
C LYS A 196 8.96 4.63 11.67
N LYS A 197 10.03 5.12 12.30
CA LYS A 197 10.93 4.29 13.12
C LYS A 197 10.34 3.84 14.46
N GLN A 198 9.14 4.33 14.85
CA GLN A 198 8.46 3.83 16.06
C GLN A 198 8.17 2.32 15.96
N LEU A 199 8.03 1.75 14.78
CA LEU A 199 7.90 0.30 14.61
C LEU A 199 9.07 -0.46 15.26
N LEU A 200 10.31 0.07 15.18
CA LEU A 200 11.51 -0.56 15.75
C LEU A 200 11.57 -0.48 17.30
N LYS A 201 10.70 0.32 17.90
CA LYS A 201 10.48 0.36 19.36
C LYS A 201 9.30 -0.48 19.79
N ASN A 202 8.48 -0.90 18.82
CA ASN A 202 7.21 -1.56 19.05
C ASN A 202 7.15 -2.97 18.45
N CYS A 203 8.33 -3.60 18.25
CA CYS A 203 8.46 -4.97 17.84
C CYS A 203 9.58 -5.70 18.58
N ARG A 204 9.56 -7.03 18.54
CA ARG A 204 10.59 -7.88 19.17
C ARG A 204 11.86 -7.94 18.32
N THR A 205 11.71 -8.30 17.05
CA THR A 205 12.80 -8.41 16.08
C THR A 205 12.45 -7.59 14.85
N ALA A 206 13.39 -6.83 14.32
CA ALA A 206 13.18 -6.00 13.14
C ALA A 206 14.18 -6.34 12.03
N LEU A 207 13.68 -6.52 10.79
CA LEU A 207 14.49 -6.58 9.59
C LEU A 207 14.57 -5.19 8.97
N VAL A 208 15.77 -4.64 8.82
CA VAL A 208 16.00 -3.28 8.34
C VAL A 208 16.89 -3.29 7.11
N ASN A 209 16.50 -2.56 6.07
CA ASN A 209 17.30 -2.40 4.87
C ASN A 209 18.57 -1.61 5.16
N ARG A 210 19.73 -2.26 5.00
CA ARG A 210 21.04 -1.65 5.27
C ARG A 210 21.51 -0.74 4.12
N ASP A 211 20.90 -0.86 2.96
CA ASP A 211 21.25 -0.03 1.79
C ASP A 211 20.59 1.35 1.84
N ASP A 212 19.57 1.53 2.73
CA ASP A 212 18.94 2.84 2.90
C ASP A 212 19.97 3.87 3.40
N PRO A 213 20.13 5.03 2.73
CA PRO A 213 21.10 6.04 3.12
C PRO A 213 20.88 6.61 4.53
N HIS A 214 19.69 6.43 5.10
CA HIS A 214 19.33 6.88 6.44
C HIS A 214 19.41 5.75 7.49
N PHE A 215 20.04 4.61 7.16
CA PHE A 215 20.06 3.41 8.02
C PHE A 215 20.41 3.73 9.48
N ASP A 216 21.48 4.47 9.72
CA ASP A 216 21.93 4.80 11.09
C ASP A 216 20.88 5.60 11.87
N ALA A 217 20.19 6.56 11.21
CA ALA A 217 19.12 7.33 11.81
C ALA A 217 17.83 6.49 12.02
N ILE A 218 17.58 5.50 11.16
CA ILE A 218 16.47 4.56 11.29
C ILE A 218 16.62 3.70 12.55
N VAL A 219 17.80 3.10 12.77
CA VAL A 219 18.06 2.17 13.88
C VAL A 219 18.37 2.87 15.20
N GLU A 220 18.67 4.17 15.14
CA GLU A 220 18.95 4.96 16.34
C GLU A 220 17.78 4.93 17.33
N GLY A 221 18.06 4.47 18.56
CA GLY A 221 17.07 4.34 19.63
C GLY A 221 16.06 3.21 19.46
N ALA A 222 16.31 2.27 18.54
CA ALA A 222 15.54 1.04 18.43
C ALA A 222 15.67 0.20 19.71
N THR A 223 14.59 -0.50 20.10
CA THR A 223 14.59 -1.45 21.22
C THR A 223 14.47 -2.89 20.74
N ALA A 224 14.12 -3.09 19.47
CA ALA A 224 14.05 -4.39 18.83
C ALA A 224 15.46 -4.98 18.63
N GLU A 225 15.55 -6.30 18.56
CA GLU A 225 16.69 -6.99 17.97
C GLU A 225 16.75 -6.61 16.48
N ILE A 226 17.85 -5.97 16.03
CA ILE A 226 18.00 -5.54 14.65
C ILE A 226 18.73 -6.62 13.85
N LEU A 227 18.08 -7.10 12.81
CA LEU A 227 18.65 -7.88 11.72
C LEU A 227 18.59 -7.02 10.44
N THR A 228 19.52 -7.29 9.54
CA THR A 228 19.69 -6.47 8.34
C THR A 228 19.48 -7.29 7.05
N PHE A 229 18.95 -6.64 6.03
CA PHE A 229 18.98 -7.16 4.67
C PHE A 229 19.59 -6.13 3.71
N SER A 230 20.22 -6.61 2.62
CA SER A 230 20.95 -5.75 1.69
C SER A 230 21.21 -6.45 0.36
N LEU A 231 21.25 -5.67 -0.72
CA LEU A 231 21.71 -6.09 -2.05
C LEU A 231 23.16 -5.61 -2.34
N GLU A 232 23.69 -4.67 -1.54
CA GLU A 232 24.96 -3.98 -1.83
C GLU A 232 25.99 -4.12 -0.70
N ARG A 233 25.56 -4.43 0.51
CA ARG A 233 26.39 -4.43 1.72
C ARG A 233 26.33 -5.77 2.43
N ALA A 234 27.32 -6.06 3.27
CA ALA A 234 27.25 -7.20 4.19
C ALA A 234 26.07 -7.04 5.15
N ALA A 235 25.22 -8.06 5.25
CA ALA A 235 24.01 -8.07 6.08
C ALA A 235 23.69 -9.50 6.53
N ASP A 236 22.70 -9.67 7.42
CA ASP A 236 22.22 -10.97 7.87
C ASP A 236 21.54 -11.76 6.73
N PHE A 237 20.88 -11.03 5.80
CA PHE A 237 20.27 -11.55 4.58
C PHE A 237 20.80 -10.74 3.41
N THR A 238 21.33 -11.39 2.40
CA THR A 238 21.80 -10.71 1.17
C THR A 238 21.27 -11.42 -0.06
N ALA A 239 21.28 -10.72 -1.19
CA ALA A 239 20.97 -11.31 -2.49
C ALA A 239 21.91 -10.77 -3.56
N ASP A 240 22.30 -11.66 -4.48
CA ASP A 240 23.11 -11.33 -5.65
C ASP A 240 22.64 -12.12 -6.90
N ASP A 241 23.43 -12.11 -7.96
CA ASP A 241 23.13 -12.77 -9.24
C ASP A 241 21.73 -12.44 -9.78
N ILE A 242 21.38 -11.13 -9.74
CA ILE A 242 20.03 -10.64 -10.08
C ILE A 242 19.85 -10.58 -11.59
N HIS A 243 18.86 -11.32 -12.11
CA HIS A 243 18.50 -11.36 -13.52
C HIS A 243 17.06 -10.94 -13.76
N TYR A 244 16.84 -10.10 -14.78
CA TYR A 244 15.51 -9.75 -15.27
C TYR A 244 15.07 -10.80 -16.30
N VAL A 245 13.97 -11.49 -16.04
CA VAL A 245 13.50 -12.60 -16.83
C VAL A 245 12.19 -12.25 -17.52
N ARG A 246 12.14 -12.48 -18.85
CA ARG A 246 10.93 -12.37 -19.66
C ARG A 246 10.84 -13.59 -20.59
N GLU A 247 10.16 -14.61 -20.11
CA GLU A 247 9.91 -15.88 -20.82
C GLU A 247 8.43 -15.99 -21.20
N HIS A 248 8.07 -17.05 -21.92
CA HIS A 248 6.69 -17.25 -22.40
C HIS A 248 5.68 -17.33 -21.24
N ASP A 249 6.03 -17.93 -20.11
CA ASP A 249 5.19 -18.19 -18.95
C ASP A 249 5.58 -17.42 -17.69
N PHE A 250 6.72 -16.71 -17.71
CA PHE A 250 7.22 -15.96 -16.58
C PHE A 250 7.75 -14.56 -16.98
N VAL A 251 7.41 -13.54 -16.19
CA VAL A 251 8.04 -12.21 -16.21
C VAL A 251 8.29 -11.78 -14.79
N GLY A 252 9.55 -11.51 -14.46
CA GLY A 252 9.90 -11.19 -13.08
C GLY A 252 11.41 -11.08 -12.90
N VAL A 253 11.89 -11.41 -11.71
CA VAL A 253 13.32 -11.40 -11.36
C VAL A 253 13.73 -12.74 -10.78
N GLU A 254 14.97 -13.15 -11.08
CA GLU A 254 15.66 -14.30 -10.49
C GLU A 254 16.87 -13.81 -9.74
N PHE A 255 17.21 -14.42 -8.61
CA PHE A 255 18.34 -14.06 -7.79
C PHE A 255 18.69 -15.16 -6.78
N GLN A 256 19.90 -15.11 -6.23
CA GLN A 256 20.35 -15.99 -5.15
C GLN A 256 20.33 -15.26 -3.82
N THR A 257 19.87 -15.93 -2.77
CA THR A 257 19.90 -15.37 -1.40
C THR A 257 20.96 -16.05 -0.57
N HIS A 258 21.59 -15.30 0.32
CA HIS A 258 22.69 -15.77 1.19
C HIS A 258 22.52 -15.31 2.63
N GLY A 259 23.37 -15.85 3.52
CA GLY A 259 23.36 -15.55 4.94
C GLY A 259 22.42 -16.44 5.72
N ARG A 260 21.49 -15.87 6.47
CA ARG A 260 20.55 -16.67 7.29
C ARG A 260 19.49 -17.43 6.48
N TYR A 261 19.31 -17.09 5.21
CA TYR A 261 18.41 -17.79 4.30
C TYR A 261 19.08 -17.95 2.95
N GLU A 262 19.35 -19.19 2.54
CA GLU A 262 20.02 -19.52 1.29
C GLU A 262 19.04 -20.23 0.36
N SER A 263 18.79 -19.67 -0.82
CA SER A 263 17.90 -20.23 -1.85
C SER A 263 18.08 -19.51 -3.18
N ASP A 264 17.81 -20.20 -4.29
CA ASP A 264 17.53 -19.58 -5.57
C ASP A 264 16.06 -19.18 -5.60
N LEU A 265 15.77 -17.91 -5.83
CA LEU A 265 14.41 -17.38 -5.83
C LEU A 265 14.03 -16.81 -7.18
N ARG A 266 12.79 -17.06 -7.58
CA ARG A 266 12.08 -16.39 -8.67
C ARG A 266 10.92 -15.59 -8.10
N VAL A 267 10.73 -14.36 -8.56
CA VAL A 267 9.64 -13.49 -8.12
C VAL A 267 8.85 -13.03 -9.33
N GLY A 268 7.56 -13.41 -9.40
CA GLY A 268 6.65 -13.15 -10.52
C GLY A 268 6.16 -11.70 -10.62
N ILE A 269 6.87 -10.75 -10.02
CA ILE A 269 6.61 -9.31 -10.13
C ILE A 269 7.87 -8.64 -10.64
N PRO A 270 7.80 -7.87 -11.76
CA PRO A 270 8.95 -7.20 -12.34
C PRO A 270 9.62 -6.18 -11.41
N GLY A 271 10.94 -6.04 -11.53
CA GLY A 271 11.73 -4.94 -10.97
C GLY A 271 12.68 -5.30 -9.84
N LYS A 272 13.88 -4.68 -9.86
CA LYS A 272 14.94 -4.89 -8.86
C LYS A 272 14.46 -4.62 -7.43
N PHE A 273 13.61 -3.59 -7.23
CA PHE A 273 13.04 -3.29 -5.90
C PHE A 273 12.17 -4.43 -5.33
N ASN A 274 11.71 -5.35 -6.15
CA ASN A 274 11.01 -6.54 -5.68
C ASN A 274 11.96 -7.63 -5.19
N VAL A 275 13.25 -7.54 -5.49
CA VAL A 275 14.29 -8.36 -4.85
C VAL A 275 14.40 -7.95 -3.37
N ASP A 276 14.47 -6.64 -3.07
CA ASP A 276 14.46 -6.13 -1.68
C ASP A 276 13.20 -6.58 -0.92
N ASN A 277 12.02 -6.43 -1.55
CA ASN A 277 10.75 -6.83 -0.96
C ASN A 277 10.70 -8.33 -0.66
N ALA A 278 11.16 -9.15 -1.61
CA ALA A 278 11.17 -10.61 -1.47
C ALA A 278 12.23 -11.09 -0.47
N LEU A 279 13.41 -10.46 -0.46
CA LEU A 279 14.46 -10.76 0.52
C LEU A 279 13.97 -10.48 1.95
N ALA A 280 13.30 -9.34 2.17
CA ALA A 280 12.69 -9.01 3.45
C ALA A 280 11.56 -9.99 3.82
N ALA A 281 10.70 -10.38 2.86
CA ALA A 281 9.62 -11.33 3.07
C ALA A 281 10.14 -12.74 3.39
N ALA A 282 11.09 -13.26 2.59
CA ALA A 282 11.73 -14.55 2.84
C ALA A 282 12.52 -14.54 4.16
N GLY A 283 13.21 -13.42 4.45
CA GLY A 283 13.97 -13.23 5.68
C GLY A 283 13.10 -13.36 6.93
N VAL A 284 11.96 -12.69 7.00
CA VAL A 284 11.04 -12.83 8.14
C VAL A 284 10.39 -14.21 8.17
N CYS A 285 10.05 -14.78 7.01
CA CYS A 285 9.45 -16.10 6.94
C CYS A 285 10.43 -17.23 7.33
N SER A 286 11.75 -17.00 7.25
CA SER A 286 12.77 -17.98 7.67
C SER A 286 12.72 -18.33 9.15
N PHE A 287 12.07 -17.50 9.99
CA PHE A 287 11.87 -17.79 11.42
C PHE A 287 10.74 -18.81 11.72
N PHE A 288 9.96 -19.21 10.71
CA PHE A 288 8.76 -20.03 10.91
C PHE A 288 8.91 -21.49 10.48
N ASP A 289 10.14 -21.94 10.20
CA ASP A 289 10.45 -23.33 9.77
C ASP A 289 9.57 -23.80 8.60
N LEU A 290 9.45 -22.93 7.57
CA LEU A 290 8.65 -23.23 6.39
C LEU A 290 9.48 -24.00 5.36
N PRO A 291 8.87 -24.96 4.62
CA PRO A 291 9.55 -25.64 3.52
C PRO A 291 10.01 -24.66 2.43
N LYS A 292 11.30 -24.71 2.04
CA LYS A 292 11.87 -23.78 1.04
C LYS A 292 11.11 -23.81 -0.28
N GLU A 293 10.70 -24.99 -0.75
CA GLU A 293 9.91 -25.13 -1.98
C GLU A 293 8.57 -24.37 -1.93
N LYS A 294 7.99 -24.20 -0.74
CA LYS A 294 6.76 -23.43 -0.57
C LYS A 294 7.02 -21.93 -0.67
N VAL A 295 8.16 -21.47 -0.15
CA VAL A 295 8.61 -20.07 -0.26
C VAL A 295 8.88 -19.74 -1.72
N CYS A 296 9.66 -20.57 -2.43
CA CYS A 296 9.97 -20.41 -3.85
C CYS A 296 8.69 -20.37 -4.68
N HIS A 297 7.81 -21.35 -4.53
CA HIS A 297 6.54 -21.44 -5.27
C HIS A 297 5.66 -20.20 -5.03
N ALA A 298 5.53 -19.75 -3.80
CA ALA A 298 4.71 -18.58 -3.45
C ALA A 298 5.22 -17.29 -4.11
N LEU A 299 6.54 -17.08 -4.12
CA LEU A 299 7.15 -15.90 -4.72
C LEU A 299 7.12 -15.94 -6.25
N GLU A 300 7.32 -17.12 -6.85
CA GLU A 300 7.24 -17.28 -8.31
C GLU A 300 5.85 -16.96 -8.86
N HIS A 301 4.79 -17.31 -8.11
CA HIS A 301 3.39 -17.12 -8.54
C HIS A 301 2.70 -15.95 -7.85
N ILE A 302 3.47 -15.08 -7.19
CA ILE A 302 2.92 -13.92 -6.48
C ILE A 302 2.22 -12.95 -7.44
N GLN A 303 1.04 -12.50 -7.05
CA GLN A 303 0.32 -11.42 -7.69
C GLN A 303 -0.13 -10.42 -6.63
N VAL A 304 -0.01 -9.14 -6.93
CA VAL A 304 -0.43 -8.06 -6.04
C VAL A 304 -1.25 -7.08 -6.85
N ASP A 305 -2.51 -6.97 -6.53
CA ASP A 305 -3.46 -6.13 -7.26
C ASP A 305 -2.93 -4.69 -7.39
N GLY A 306 -2.78 -4.24 -8.64
CA GLY A 306 -2.33 -2.90 -8.96
C GLY A 306 -0.89 -2.56 -8.57
N ARG A 307 -0.01 -3.55 -8.44
CA ARG A 307 1.43 -3.37 -8.19
C ARG A 307 2.24 -4.19 -9.19
N MET A 308 2.68 -3.58 -10.29
CA MET A 308 3.35 -4.27 -11.40
C MET A 308 2.59 -5.55 -11.80
N GLU A 309 1.26 -5.50 -11.69
CA GLU A 309 0.36 -6.64 -11.90
C GLU A 309 0.32 -7.01 -13.38
N ILE A 310 0.77 -8.22 -13.71
CA ILE A 310 0.68 -8.74 -15.07
C ILE A 310 -0.75 -9.25 -15.29
N VAL A 311 -1.57 -8.45 -15.98
CA VAL A 311 -3.00 -8.76 -16.21
C VAL A 311 -3.24 -9.51 -17.52
N TYR A 312 -2.30 -9.45 -18.45
CA TYR A 312 -2.33 -10.21 -19.70
C TYR A 312 -0.91 -10.43 -20.21
N LYS A 313 -0.69 -11.60 -20.79
CA LYS A 313 0.58 -11.97 -21.41
C LYS A 313 0.35 -12.90 -22.60
N SER A 314 1.04 -12.61 -23.68
CA SER A 314 1.07 -13.44 -24.90
C SER A 314 2.42 -13.29 -25.61
N ALA A 315 2.60 -14.03 -26.71
CA ALA A 315 3.75 -13.83 -27.59
C ALA A 315 3.80 -12.40 -28.16
N LYS A 316 2.65 -11.75 -28.33
CA LYS A 316 2.53 -10.41 -28.90
C LYS A 316 2.88 -9.32 -27.90
N CYS A 317 2.28 -9.33 -26.72
CA CYS A 317 2.50 -8.29 -25.73
C CYS A 317 2.35 -8.77 -24.29
N THR A 318 2.92 -7.99 -23.35
CA THR A 318 2.69 -8.10 -21.91
C THR A 318 1.99 -6.84 -21.45
N VAL A 319 0.86 -6.97 -20.72
CA VAL A 319 0.09 -5.84 -20.16
C VAL A 319 0.24 -5.83 -18.65
N ILE A 320 0.65 -4.68 -18.12
CA ILE A 320 0.94 -4.48 -16.70
C ILE A 320 0.06 -3.35 -16.19
N VAL A 321 -0.58 -3.57 -15.04
CA VAL A 321 -1.35 -2.54 -14.31
C VAL A 321 -0.59 -2.14 -13.06
N ASP A 322 -0.46 -0.81 -12.82
CA ASP A 322 0.24 -0.28 -11.64
C ASP A 322 -0.41 0.97 -11.06
N TYR A 323 -0.21 1.18 -9.78
CA TYR A 323 -0.72 2.34 -9.04
C TYR A 323 0.15 3.61 -9.17
N ALA A 324 1.21 3.60 -9.95
CA ALA A 324 2.07 4.77 -10.17
C ALA A 324 1.24 5.97 -10.67
N HIS A 325 1.07 6.98 -9.81
CA HIS A 325 0.19 8.13 -10.04
C HIS A 325 0.89 9.48 -9.85
N ASN A 326 2.20 9.48 -9.76
CA ASN A 326 3.05 10.67 -9.70
C ASN A 326 4.32 10.48 -10.53
N ALA A 327 5.03 11.56 -10.79
CA ALA A 327 6.21 11.59 -11.65
C ALA A 327 7.30 10.58 -11.23
N VAL A 328 7.67 10.57 -9.95
CA VAL A 328 8.74 9.71 -9.42
C VAL A 328 8.39 8.23 -9.56
N SER A 329 7.15 7.84 -9.25
CA SER A 329 6.74 6.43 -9.38
C SER A 329 6.57 6.01 -10.84
N MET A 330 6.09 6.90 -11.72
CA MET A 330 6.00 6.65 -13.16
C MET A 330 7.39 6.47 -13.78
N GLU A 331 8.34 7.34 -13.44
CA GLU A 331 9.73 7.24 -13.90
C GLU A 331 10.36 5.91 -13.48
N SER A 332 10.28 5.59 -12.19
CA SER A 332 10.81 4.32 -11.65
C SER A 332 10.20 3.09 -12.35
N LEU A 333 8.89 3.11 -12.59
CA LEU A 333 8.19 2.03 -13.28
C LEU A 333 8.64 1.89 -14.73
N LEU A 334 8.67 2.98 -15.50
CA LEU A 334 9.04 2.94 -16.91
C LEU A 334 10.52 2.52 -17.10
N LEU A 335 11.44 3.01 -16.26
CA LEU A 335 12.83 2.58 -16.25
C LEU A 335 12.94 1.08 -15.93
N THR A 336 12.22 0.61 -14.92
CA THR A 336 12.17 -0.83 -14.60
C THR A 336 11.68 -1.67 -15.79
N LEU A 337 10.64 -1.22 -16.49
CA LEU A 337 10.13 -1.96 -17.65
C LEU A 337 11.09 -1.93 -18.84
N ARG A 338 11.94 -0.93 -18.96
CA ARG A 338 13.02 -0.88 -19.96
C ARG A 338 14.08 -1.96 -19.75
N ASP A 339 14.35 -2.37 -18.50
CA ASP A 339 15.30 -3.46 -18.20
C ASP A 339 14.87 -4.80 -18.82
N TYR A 340 13.57 -4.99 -19.07
CA TYR A 340 13.01 -6.16 -19.77
C TYR A 340 13.11 -6.08 -21.30
N LYS A 341 13.79 -5.06 -21.83
CA LYS A 341 14.11 -4.85 -23.25
C LYS A 341 12.88 -5.01 -24.17
N PRO A 342 11.76 -4.32 -23.88
CA PRO A 342 10.61 -4.36 -24.79
C PRO A 342 11.02 -3.82 -26.18
N LYS A 343 10.42 -4.33 -27.26
CA LYS A 343 10.57 -3.71 -28.57
C LYS A 343 9.95 -2.32 -28.58
N ARG A 344 8.81 -2.17 -27.90
CA ARG A 344 8.14 -0.90 -27.70
C ARG A 344 7.52 -0.86 -26.29
N LEU A 345 7.72 0.22 -25.57
CA LEU A 345 7.09 0.49 -24.27
C LEU A 345 5.95 1.49 -24.47
N VAL A 346 4.72 1.04 -24.28
CA VAL A 346 3.50 1.85 -24.35
C VAL A 346 3.05 2.19 -22.94
N CYS A 347 2.75 3.47 -22.66
CA CYS A 347 2.26 3.90 -21.37
C CYS A 347 0.88 4.54 -21.49
N VAL A 348 -0.13 3.95 -20.86
CA VAL A 348 -1.50 4.47 -20.76
C VAL A 348 -1.65 5.13 -19.40
N PHE A 349 -1.87 6.45 -19.35
CA PHE A 349 -1.98 7.17 -18.08
C PHE A 349 -2.84 8.42 -18.16
N GLY A 350 -3.34 8.80 -16.99
CA GLY A 350 -4.02 10.07 -16.75
C GLY A 350 -3.56 10.69 -15.43
N CYS A 351 -4.18 11.79 -15.06
CA CYS A 351 -3.96 12.44 -13.78
C CYS A 351 -5.27 12.74 -13.07
N GLY A 352 -5.26 12.65 -11.73
CA GLY A 352 -6.43 12.99 -10.93
C GLY A 352 -6.73 14.49 -10.96
N GLY A 353 -8.02 14.82 -11.00
CA GLY A 353 -8.53 16.17 -10.80
C GLY A 353 -8.37 16.64 -9.35
N ASN A 354 -8.47 17.97 -9.11
CA ASN A 354 -8.31 18.61 -7.81
C ASN A 354 -6.96 18.25 -7.13
N ARG A 355 -5.90 18.16 -7.94
CA ARG A 355 -4.52 17.92 -7.53
C ARG A 355 -3.59 18.98 -8.13
N ALA A 356 -2.37 19.08 -7.58
CA ALA A 356 -1.37 20.03 -8.07
C ALA A 356 -1.07 19.82 -9.56
N ARG A 357 -1.13 20.91 -10.35
CA ARG A 357 -0.91 20.88 -11.81
C ARG A 357 0.50 20.46 -12.19
N ASP A 358 1.50 20.79 -11.37
CA ASP A 358 2.89 20.40 -11.60
C ASP A 358 3.08 18.89 -11.78
N ARG A 359 2.24 18.10 -11.11
CA ARG A 359 2.21 16.64 -11.29
C ARG A 359 1.87 16.25 -12.73
N ARG A 360 0.92 16.95 -13.36
CA ARG A 360 0.47 16.68 -14.73
C ARG A 360 1.57 17.00 -15.74
N TYR A 361 2.23 18.16 -15.55
CA TYR A 361 3.37 18.57 -16.39
C TYR A 361 4.51 17.55 -16.28
N SER A 362 4.88 17.18 -15.05
CA SER A 362 5.98 16.25 -14.79
C SER A 362 5.69 14.85 -15.34
N MET A 363 4.46 14.32 -15.16
CA MET A 363 4.09 13.02 -15.71
C MET A 363 4.08 13.03 -17.25
N GLY A 364 3.59 14.11 -17.87
CA GLY A 364 3.66 14.29 -19.32
C GLY A 364 5.09 14.28 -19.85
N GLU A 365 5.99 14.99 -19.19
CA GLU A 365 7.41 15.04 -19.56
C GLU A 365 8.08 13.64 -19.43
N ILE A 366 7.81 12.91 -18.35
CA ILE A 366 8.35 11.56 -18.13
C ILE A 366 7.79 10.58 -19.16
N GLY A 367 6.48 10.61 -19.42
CA GLY A 367 5.87 9.78 -20.46
C GLY A 367 6.51 10.00 -21.82
N GLY A 368 6.71 11.28 -22.22
CA GLY A 368 7.35 11.61 -23.49
C GLY A 368 8.85 11.25 -23.58
N LYS A 369 9.57 11.20 -22.44
CA LYS A 369 10.99 10.83 -22.40
C LYS A 369 11.21 9.31 -22.39
N LEU A 370 10.37 8.57 -21.67
CA LEU A 370 10.67 7.17 -21.34
C LEU A 370 9.77 6.15 -22.06
N ALA A 371 8.57 6.52 -22.51
CA ALA A 371 7.73 5.65 -23.33
C ALA A 371 7.97 5.87 -24.84
N ASP A 372 7.84 4.81 -25.64
CA ASP A 372 7.86 4.92 -27.10
C ASP A 372 6.52 5.47 -27.62
N LEU A 373 5.46 5.25 -26.87
CA LEU A 373 4.13 5.79 -27.11
C LEU A 373 3.43 6.06 -25.77
N SER A 374 3.03 7.30 -25.56
CA SER A 374 2.15 7.69 -24.45
C SER A 374 0.70 7.76 -24.92
N ILE A 375 -0.23 7.09 -24.23
CA ILE A 375 -1.67 7.22 -24.45
C ILE A 375 -2.23 7.97 -23.25
N ILE A 376 -2.57 9.23 -23.45
CA ILE A 376 -3.06 10.09 -22.38
C ILE A 376 -4.60 10.04 -22.31
N THR A 377 -5.11 9.82 -21.10
CA THR A 377 -6.53 9.52 -20.88
C THR A 377 -7.02 10.05 -19.53
N ALA A 378 -8.32 9.84 -19.22
CA ALA A 378 -8.87 10.14 -17.91
C ALA A 378 -8.33 9.21 -16.82
N ASP A 379 -8.23 9.77 -15.63
CA ASP A 379 -8.17 9.09 -14.34
C ASP A 379 -9.42 9.51 -13.54
N ASN A 380 -9.36 9.70 -12.24
CA ASN A 380 -10.40 10.28 -11.41
C ASN A 380 -10.47 11.81 -11.67
N SER A 381 -11.29 12.27 -12.59
CA SER A 381 -11.36 13.69 -12.96
C SER A 381 -11.98 14.57 -11.85
N ARG A 382 -12.74 13.94 -10.94
CA ARG A 382 -13.46 14.61 -9.85
C ARG A 382 -14.32 15.77 -10.37
N PHE A 383 -13.97 17.01 -10.00
CA PHE A 383 -14.72 18.21 -10.39
C PHE A 383 -14.04 19.00 -11.53
N GLU A 384 -12.99 18.46 -12.16
CA GLU A 384 -12.34 19.09 -13.30
C GLU A 384 -12.71 18.40 -14.62
N LYS A 385 -12.72 19.19 -15.72
CA LYS A 385 -12.95 18.62 -17.05
C LYS A 385 -11.72 17.81 -17.49
N VAL A 386 -11.96 16.61 -18.01
CA VAL A 386 -10.89 15.72 -18.52
C VAL A 386 -10.01 16.45 -19.54
N GLY A 387 -10.60 17.21 -20.47
CA GLY A 387 -9.85 17.97 -21.49
C GLY A 387 -8.84 18.96 -20.90
N ASP A 388 -9.16 19.62 -19.79
CA ASP A 388 -8.25 20.56 -19.12
C ASP A 388 -7.06 19.82 -18.48
N ILE A 389 -7.32 18.65 -17.88
CA ILE A 389 -6.28 17.77 -17.31
C ILE A 389 -5.34 17.29 -18.43
N LEU A 390 -5.90 16.83 -19.55
CA LEU A 390 -5.11 16.38 -20.70
C LEU A 390 -4.31 17.51 -21.33
N ALA A 391 -4.86 18.72 -21.38
CA ALA A 391 -4.13 19.91 -21.82
C ALA A 391 -2.90 20.21 -20.95
N ASP A 392 -3.01 20.07 -19.62
CA ASP A 392 -1.89 20.20 -18.71
C ASP A 392 -0.82 19.09 -18.95
N ILE A 393 -1.22 17.83 -19.17
CA ILE A 393 -0.29 16.73 -19.48
C ILE A 393 0.48 17.04 -20.79
N LYS A 394 -0.19 17.58 -21.80
CA LYS A 394 0.43 17.95 -23.08
C LYS A 394 1.49 19.03 -22.93
N VAL A 395 1.40 19.93 -21.95
CA VAL A 395 2.47 20.90 -21.64
C VAL A 395 3.78 20.20 -21.28
N GLY A 396 3.70 19.10 -20.55
CA GLY A 396 4.87 18.27 -20.23
C GLY A 396 5.41 17.53 -21.45
N LEU A 397 4.53 16.86 -22.20
CA LEU A 397 4.88 16.15 -23.43
C LEU A 397 5.57 17.05 -24.45
N ALA A 398 5.10 18.29 -24.60
CA ALA A 398 5.67 19.29 -25.53
C ALA A 398 7.14 19.67 -25.25
N LYS A 399 7.69 19.29 -24.09
CA LYS A 399 9.12 19.46 -23.76
C LYS A 399 9.98 18.31 -24.27
N THR A 400 9.40 17.35 -24.97
CA THR A 400 10.04 16.13 -25.43
C THR A 400 9.68 15.84 -26.88
N ASP A 401 10.41 14.94 -27.52
CA ASP A 401 10.09 14.42 -28.87
C ASP A 401 9.21 13.16 -28.82
N GLY A 402 8.64 12.84 -27.63
CA GLY A 402 7.85 11.64 -27.39
C GLY A 402 6.55 11.61 -28.19
N LYS A 403 6.21 10.46 -28.73
CA LYS A 403 4.94 10.24 -29.42
C LYS A 403 3.80 10.05 -28.43
N TYR A 404 2.65 10.65 -28.74
CA TYR A 404 1.46 10.43 -27.92
C TYR A 404 0.18 10.37 -28.74
N VAL A 405 -0.84 9.74 -28.13
CA VAL A 405 -2.22 9.75 -28.60
C VAL A 405 -3.11 10.23 -27.43
N GLU A 406 -4.08 11.10 -27.74
CA GLU A 406 -5.06 11.58 -26.77
C GLU A 406 -6.36 10.85 -26.95
N ILE A 407 -6.79 10.10 -25.94
CA ILE A 407 -8.07 9.39 -25.91
C ILE A 407 -8.72 9.66 -24.55
N PRO A 408 -9.68 10.59 -24.45
CA PRO A 408 -10.25 11.01 -23.18
C PRO A 408 -10.95 9.90 -22.40
N ASP A 409 -11.62 8.97 -23.07
CA ASP A 409 -12.23 7.82 -22.42
C ASP A 409 -11.19 6.75 -22.10
N ARG A 410 -11.09 6.37 -20.80
CA ARG A 410 -10.05 5.42 -20.36
C ARG A 410 -10.28 4.01 -20.89
N ARG A 411 -11.53 3.58 -21.06
CA ARG A 411 -11.84 2.28 -21.66
C ARG A 411 -11.36 2.24 -23.11
N GLU A 412 -11.72 3.27 -23.87
CA GLU A 412 -11.28 3.38 -25.27
C GLU A 412 -9.75 3.46 -25.38
N ALA A 413 -9.07 4.14 -24.44
CA ALA A 413 -7.62 4.22 -24.40
C ALA A 413 -6.96 2.85 -24.17
N ILE A 414 -7.52 2.04 -23.27
CA ILE A 414 -7.06 0.66 -23.01
C ILE A 414 -7.36 -0.23 -24.22
N GLU A 415 -8.56 -0.16 -24.80
CA GLU A 415 -8.92 -0.91 -26.02
C GLU A 415 -8.01 -0.54 -27.21
N TYR A 416 -7.69 0.75 -27.36
CA TYR A 416 -6.75 1.23 -28.37
C TYR A 416 -5.35 0.65 -28.17
N SER A 417 -4.84 0.65 -26.95
CA SER A 417 -3.50 0.13 -26.64
C SER A 417 -3.34 -1.35 -27.02
N LEU A 418 -4.37 -2.16 -26.76
CA LEU A 418 -4.38 -3.59 -27.07
C LEU A 418 -4.60 -3.87 -28.56
N SER A 419 -5.52 -3.15 -29.21
CA SER A 419 -5.79 -3.33 -30.64
C SER A 419 -4.60 -2.93 -31.53
N HIS A 420 -3.76 -1.99 -31.07
CA HIS A 420 -2.55 -1.53 -31.74
C HIS A 420 -1.25 -2.09 -31.15
N ALA A 421 -1.36 -3.16 -30.34
CA ALA A 421 -0.20 -3.85 -29.80
C ALA A 421 0.63 -4.50 -30.91
N GLU A 422 1.95 -4.40 -30.81
CA GLU A 422 2.92 -5.00 -31.71
C GLU A 422 3.70 -6.12 -31.01
N ASP A 423 4.31 -7.00 -31.80
CA ASP A 423 5.08 -8.11 -31.23
C ASP A 423 6.25 -7.62 -30.39
N GLY A 424 6.28 -8.06 -29.14
CA GLY A 424 7.31 -7.70 -28.16
C GLY A 424 7.03 -6.43 -27.36
N ASP A 425 5.80 -5.87 -27.43
CA ASP A 425 5.40 -4.73 -26.60
C ASP A 425 5.33 -5.07 -25.12
N ILE A 426 5.59 -4.03 -24.31
CA ILE A 426 5.10 -3.94 -22.95
C ILE A 426 4.14 -2.75 -22.87
N ILE A 427 2.91 -2.99 -22.41
CA ILE A 427 1.88 -1.97 -22.22
C ILE A 427 1.69 -1.76 -20.72
N ALA A 428 2.07 -0.59 -20.24
CA ALA A 428 1.88 -0.18 -18.85
C ALA A 428 0.63 0.70 -18.71
N ILE A 429 -0.38 0.24 -17.97
CA ILE A 429 -1.58 0.98 -17.63
C ILE A 429 -1.44 1.45 -16.20
N ILE A 430 -1.30 2.76 -16.00
CA ILE A 430 -0.93 3.30 -14.69
C ILE A 430 -1.88 4.36 -14.16
N GLY A 431 -1.79 4.60 -12.85
CA GLY A 431 -2.56 5.61 -12.12
C GLY A 431 -3.53 5.01 -11.12
N LYS A 432 -4.40 4.09 -11.56
CA LYS A 432 -5.46 3.52 -10.75
C LYS A 432 -5.06 2.24 -10.00
N GLY A 433 -4.24 1.41 -10.60
CA GLY A 433 -3.82 0.14 -10.00
C GLY A 433 -5.02 -0.72 -9.56
N HIS A 434 -5.18 -0.91 -8.24
CA HIS A 434 -6.26 -1.69 -7.63
C HIS A 434 -7.58 -0.92 -7.45
N GLU A 435 -7.65 0.38 -7.78
CA GLU A 435 -8.89 1.16 -7.64
C GLU A 435 -9.97 0.65 -8.59
N ASP A 436 -11.10 0.24 -8.04
CA ASP A 436 -12.25 -0.35 -8.74
C ASP A 436 -13.32 0.69 -9.14
N TYR A 437 -12.96 1.98 -9.12
CA TYR A 437 -13.88 3.06 -9.45
C TYR A 437 -13.20 4.16 -10.26
N GLN A 438 -14.01 4.92 -10.98
CA GLN A 438 -13.66 6.21 -11.56
C GLN A 438 -14.56 7.28 -10.92
N GLU A 439 -13.94 8.33 -10.35
CA GLU A 439 -14.66 9.41 -9.66
C GLU A 439 -14.86 10.59 -10.62
N ILE A 440 -16.13 10.91 -10.92
CA ILE A 440 -16.55 12.00 -11.81
C ILE A 440 -17.63 12.80 -11.06
N GLU A 441 -17.42 14.11 -10.91
CA GLU A 441 -18.35 15.02 -10.22
C GLU A 441 -18.78 14.54 -8.82
N GLY A 442 -17.85 13.89 -8.09
CA GLY A 442 -18.09 13.34 -6.75
C GLY A 442 -18.84 12.01 -6.72
N VAL A 443 -19.20 11.45 -7.88
CA VAL A 443 -19.83 10.14 -8.02
C VAL A 443 -18.78 9.10 -8.40
N ARG A 444 -18.80 7.94 -7.76
CA ARG A 444 -17.93 6.81 -8.09
C ARG A 444 -18.66 5.81 -8.97
N TYR A 445 -18.13 5.60 -10.14
CA TYR A 445 -18.59 4.60 -11.09
C TYR A 445 -17.63 3.41 -11.06
N HIS A 446 -18.14 2.19 -11.10
CA HIS A 446 -17.28 1.00 -11.17
C HIS A 446 -16.41 1.04 -12.43
N PHE A 447 -15.11 0.90 -12.24
CA PHE A 447 -14.12 0.88 -13.31
C PHE A 447 -12.81 0.26 -12.79
N LEU A 448 -12.44 -0.89 -13.31
CA LEU A 448 -11.19 -1.58 -12.96
C LEU A 448 -10.39 -1.86 -14.24
N ASP A 449 -9.17 -1.33 -14.30
CA ASP A 449 -8.31 -1.45 -15.49
C ASP A 449 -8.13 -2.91 -15.93
N ARG A 450 -7.92 -3.83 -15.00
CA ARG A 450 -7.79 -5.27 -15.24
C ARG A 450 -9.00 -5.87 -15.94
N GLU A 451 -10.21 -5.52 -15.51
CA GLU A 451 -11.44 -6.01 -16.12
C GLU A 451 -11.55 -5.56 -17.57
N VAL A 452 -11.26 -4.28 -17.84
CA VAL A 452 -11.26 -3.72 -19.20
C VAL A 452 -10.27 -4.43 -20.11
N VAL A 453 -9.06 -4.72 -19.59
CA VAL A 453 -8.06 -5.52 -20.34
C VAL A 453 -8.59 -6.90 -20.66
N GLN A 454 -9.15 -7.62 -19.68
CA GLN A 454 -9.67 -8.98 -19.87
C GLN A 454 -10.84 -9.03 -20.86
N GLU A 455 -11.76 -8.06 -20.78
CA GLU A 455 -12.86 -7.92 -21.73
C GLU A 455 -12.36 -7.65 -23.16
N THR A 456 -11.37 -6.76 -23.28
CA THR A 456 -10.77 -6.39 -24.56
C THR A 456 -10.02 -7.56 -25.20
N VAL A 457 -9.22 -8.29 -24.42
CA VAL A 457 -8.52 -9.51 -24.88
C VAL A 457 -9.51 -10.52 -25.42
N LYS A 458 -10.63 -10.77 -24.74
CA LYS A 458 -11.70 -11.66 -25.22
C LYS A 458 -12.31 -11.15 -26.52
N LYS A 459 -12.60 -9.84 -26.61
CA LYS A 459 -13.20 -9.18 -27.77
C LYS A 459 -12.30 -9.26 -29.03
N LEU A 460 -10.97 -9.14 -28.82
CA LEU A 460 -9.98 -9.16 -29.89
C LEU A 460 -9.48 -10.57 -30.23
N HIS A 461 -9.91 -11.60 -29.50
CA HIS A 461 -9.44 -12.99 -29.63
C HIS A 461 -7.91 -13.12 -29.51
N MET A 462 -7.29 -12.35 -28.62
CA MET A 462 -5.85 -12.33 -28.37
C MET A 462 -5.41 -13.48 -27.46
#